data_13a2ab72311408d3bfa74047cf7198b8
#
_entry.id   13a2ab72311408d3bfa74047cf7198b8
#
_cell.length_a   1.000
_cell.length_b   1.000
_cell.length_c   1.000
_cell.angle_alpha   90.00
_cell.angle_beta   90.00
_cell.angle_gamma   90.00
#
_symmetry.space_group_name_H-M   'P 1'
#
loop_
_entity.id
_entity.type
_entity.pdbx_description
1 polymer ?
#
loop_
_entity_poly.entity_id
_entity_poly.type
_entity_poly.pdbx_seq_one_letter_code
_entity_poly.pdbx_strand_id
1 'polypeptide(L)'
;EPCSDFGDGGRRDLMAEIPRAARGNRDWLNALLYSVQSPPIVFGDTVVTPMSLSSYNNLKETPPGWMRGFDVKSGETRWTFHTIPQGDEFGNETWGGDSWRETGKVGVWTMMSIDPELGYIYLPLNTAAPDYYGGHRPGSNLFAESLVALDLESGERVWHFQIVHHGLWDYDIPAAPNLLDIIVDGRPIKAVAQITKQGFTFVFDRATGEPVWPIEERRVPTDTDIDGEVPWPTQPFPTKPAPFD
;
A
#
# COMPACT_ATOMS: atom_id res chain seq x y z
N GLU A 1 32.83 -1.17 0.78
CA GLU A 1 32.76 -2.22 1.82
C GLU A 1 31.50 -1.99 2.66
N PRO A 2 30.75 -3.04 3.04
CA PRO A 2 29.65 -2.89 3.99
C PRO A 2 30.13 -2.37 5.35
N CYS A 3 29.37 -1.51 5.99
CA CYS A 3 29.66 -1.06 7.35
C CYS A 3 29.41 -2.22 8.31
N SER A 4 30.43 -2.68 9.03
CA SER A 4 30.33 -3.86 9.89
C SER A 4 29.39 -3.73 11.08
N ASP A 5 29.06 -2.50 11.44
CA ASP A 5 28.15 -2.09 12.51
C ASP A 5 26.69 -1.92 12.06
N PHE A 6 26.40 -2.09 10.76
CA PHE A 6 25.04 -2.09 10.23
C PHE A 6 24.48 -3.51 10.22
N GLY A 7 23.39 -3.75 10.94
CA GLY A 7 22.71 -5.05 10.99
C GLY A 7 23.63 -6.20 11.35
N ASP A 8 23.52 -7.30 10.62
CA ASP A 8 24.41 -8.46 10.77
C ASP A 8 25.55 -8.39 9.74
N GLY A 9 26.70 -7.88 10.19
CA GLY A 9 27.90 -7.75 9.35
C GLY A 9 27.72 -6.91 8.09
N GLY A 10 27.00 -5.80 8.19
CA GLY A 10 26.73 -4.88 7.09
C GLY A 10 25.47 -5.21 6.28
N ARG A 11 24.58 -6.05 6.82
CA ARG A 11 23.37 -6.51 6.12
C ARG A 11 22.18 -6.56 7.04
N ARG A 12 21.00 -6.30 6.49
CA ARG A 12 19.69 -6.51 7.14
C ARG A 12 18.84 -7.45 6.28
N ASP A 13 18.42 -8.57 6.86
CA ASP A 13 17.46 -9.47 6.22
C ASP A 13 16.06 -8.86 6.33
N LEU A 14 15.49 -8.44 5.20
CA LEU A 14 14.15 -7.81 5.14
C LEU A 14 13.03 -8.84 5.31
N MET A 15 13.28 -10.13 5.22
CA MET A 15 12.27 -11.18 5.45
C MET A 15 12.20 -11.63 6.92
N ALA A 16 13.20 -11.36 7.76
CA ALA A 16 13.37 -11.91 9.12
C ALA A 16 12.15 -11.41 9.91
N GLU A 17 11.31 -10.84 10.01
CA GLU A 17 10.19 -10.43 10.90
C GLU A 17 8.84 -10.47 10.17
N ILE A 18 8.85 -10.93 8.93
CA ILE A 18 7.63 -10.99 8.13
C ILE A 18 6.93 -12.34 8.31
N PRO A 19 5.68 -12.36 8.79
CA PRO A 19 4.92 -13.60 8.91
C PRO A 19 4.83 -14.32 7.56
N ARG A 20 4.90 -15.66 7.59
CA ARG A 20 4.80 -16.52 6.42
C ARG A 20 5.93 -16.33 5.37
N ALA A 21 6.82 -15.34 5.56
CA ALA A 21 8.05 -15.22 4.80
C ALA A 21 9.20 -16.02 5.42
N ALA A 22 9.03 -16.52 6.65
CA ALA A 22 10.06 -17.26 7.37
C ALA A 22 10.35 -18.61 6.70
N ARG A 23 11.62 -19.01 6.79
CA ARG A 23 12.18 -20.23 6.20
C ARG A 23 11.52 -21.50 6.75
N GLY A 24 10.93 -22.29 5.88
CA GLY A 24 10.26 -23.57 6.13
C GLY A 24 10.17 -24.39 4.86
N ASN A 25 9.31 -25.39 4.77
CA ASN A 25 9.18 -26.26 3.59
C ASN A 25 8.78 -25.56 2.27
N ARG A 26 8.49 -24.25 2.31
CA ARG A 26 8.17 -23.38 1.15
C ARG A 26 9.20 -22.29 0.91
N ASP A 27 10.37 -22.34 1.55
CA ASP A 27 11.37 -21.27 1.56
C ASP A 27 11.73 -20.75 0.17
N TRP A 28 11.94 -21.67 -0.78
CA TRP A 28 12.29 -21.30 -2.14
C TRP A 28 11.17 -20.54 -2.85
N LEU A 29 9.90 -20.88 -2.60
CA LEU A 29 8.76 -20.21 -3.19
C LEU A 29 8.59 -18.81 -2.59
N ASN A 30 8.66 -18.67 -1.27
CA ASN A 30 8.58 -17.40 -0.59
C ASN A 30 9.74 -16.47 -0.97
N ALA A 31 10.97 -16.99 -1.08
CA ALA A 31 12.12 -16.23 -1.52
C ALA A 31 12.01 -15.74 -2.98
N LEU A 32 11.33 -16.49 -3.84
CA LEU A 32 11.06 -16.07 -5.22
C LEU A 32 9.92 -15.05 -5.31
N LEU A 33 8.97 -15.10 -4.38
CA LEU A 33 7.79 -14.24 -4.36
C LEU A 33 8.07 -12.89 -3.70
N TYR A 34 8.95 -12.87 -2.71
CA TYR A 34 9.25 -11.69 -1.91
C TYR A 34 10.42 -10.92 -2.51
N SER A 35 10.19 -9.71 -2.94
CA SER A 35 11.19 -8.88 -3.61
C SER A 35 11.10 -7.41 -3.24
N VAL A 36 12.19 -6.69 -3.46
CA VAL A 36 12.26 -5.23 -3.45
C VAL A 36 12.44 -4.78 -4.90
N GLN A 37 11.36 -4.35 -5.54
CA GLN A 37 11.36 -4.01 -6.96
C GLN A 37 11.63 -2.53 -7.22
N SER A 38 11.43 -1.67 -6.22
CA SER A 38 11.65 -0.23 -6.30
C SER A 38 12.71 0.23 -5.33
N PRO A 39 13.39 1.35 -5.59
CA PRO A 39 14.43 1.83 -4.71
C PRO A 39 13.87 2.18 -3.33
N PRO A 40 14.63 1.94 -2.25
CA PRO A 40 14.29 2.48 -0.94
C PRO A 40 14.36 4.00 -0.97
N ILE A 41 13.66 4.64 -0.06
CA ILE A 41 13.68 6.08 0.12
C ILE A 41 14.30 6.43 1.47
N VAL A 42 15.13 7.48 1.50
CA VAL A 42 15.86 7.89 2.71
C VAL A 42 15.46 9.31 3.08
N PHE A 43 15.13 9.51 4.35
CA PHE A 43 14.89 10.82 4.92
C PHE A 43 15.43 10.90 6.36
N GLY A 44 16.32 11.88 6.62
CA GLY A 44 17.01 11.95 7.91
C GLY A 44 17.78 10.67 8.21
N ASP A 45 17.53 10.09 9.36
CA ASP A 45 18.14 8.83 9.80
C ASP A 45 17.24 7.59 9.54
N THR A 46 16.20 7.71 8.70
CA THR A 46 15.28 6.61 8.38
C THR A 46 15.38 6.22 6.90
N VAL A 47 15.56 4.93 6.64
CA VAL A 47 15.39 4.34 5.30
C VAL A 47 14.10 3.51 5.30
N VAL A 48 13.21 3.83 4.36
CA VAL A 48 11.97 3.08 4.14
C VAL A 48 12.16 2.16 2.93
N THR A 49 11.92 0.87 3.13
CA THR A 49 12.06 -0.11 2.06
C THR A 49 10.68 -0.45 1.50
N PRO A 50 10.50 -0.37 0.17
CA PRO A 50 9.32 -0.91 -0.47
C PRO A 50 9.35 -2.44 -0.39
N MET A 51 8.17 -3.03 -0.37
CA MET A 51 7.99 -4.47 -0.29
C MET A 51 6.98 -4.90 -1.34
N SER A 52 7.36 -5.87 -2.14
CA SER A 52 6.50 -6.41 -3.18
C SER A 52 6.53 -7.93 -3.18
N LEU A 53 5.39 -8.52 -3.50
CA LEU A 53 5.27 -9.93 -3.84
C LEU A 53 4.98 -10.05 -5.33
N SER A 54 5.54 -11.08 -5.96
CA SER A 54 5.31 -11.32 -7.38
C SER A 54 3.82 -11.50 -7.69
N SER A 55 3.34 -10.84 -8.74
CA SER A 55 1.95 -10.91 -9.22
C SER A 55 1.51 -12.31 -9.70
N TYR A 56 2.45 -13.23 -9.87
CA TYR A 56 2.14 -14.62 -10.26
C TYR A 56 1.59 -15.46 -9.09
N ASN A 57 1.35 -14.84 -7.95
CA ASN A 57 0.92 -15.54 -6.76
C ASN A 57 -0.60 -15.57 -6.64
N ASN A 58 -1.21 -16.68 -7.04
CA ASN A 58 -2.62 -16.95 -6.85
C ASN A 58 -2.89 -17.78 -5.57
N LEU A 59 -1.96 -17.74 -4.62
CA LEU A 59 -2.12 -18.48 -3.37
C LEU A 59 -3.00 -17.69 -2.41
N LYS A 60 -3.88 -18.40 -1.71
CA LYS A 60 -4.69 -17.85 -0.61
C LYS A 60 -3.80 -17.34 0.52
N GLU A 61 -2.79 -18.11 0.89
CA GLU A 61 -1.86 -17.80 1.98
C GLU A 61 -0.57 -17.23 1.45
N THR A 62 -0.27 -15.97 1.77
CA THR A 62 0.91 -15.25 1.29
C THR A 62 1.52 -14.36 2.37
N PRO A 63 2.83 -14.05 2.30
CA PRO A 63 3.43 -13.05 3.18
C PRO A 63 2.80 -11.66 2.98
N PRO A 64 2.62 -10.87 4.04
CA PRO A 64 2.17 -9.48 3.91
C PRO A 64 3.29 -8.56 3.39
N GLY A 65 2.90 -7.51 2.69
CA GLY A 65 3.79 -6.49 2.16
C GLY A 65 4.02 -5.31 3.13
N TRP A 66 4.15 -5.56 4.43
CA TRP A 66 4.30 -4.51 5.44
C TRP A 66 5.37 -3.48 5.09
N MET A 67 5.08 -2.22 5.34
CA MET A 67 6.02 -1.13 5.15
C MET A 67 6.83 -0.90 6.42
N ARG A 68 8.15 -0.75 6.27
CA ARG A 68 9.04 -0.62 7.43
C ARG A 68 10.07 0.47 7.24
N GLY A 69 10.26 1.26 8.30
CA GLY A 69 11.37 2.19 8.44
C GLY A 69 12.49 1.58 9.27
N PHE A 70 13.71 1.74 8.79
CA PHE A 70 14.92 1.26 9.45
C PHE A 70 15.85 2.42 9.74
N ASP A 71 16.62 2.32 10.82
CA ASP A 71 17.70 3.25 11.10
C ASP A 71 18.83 3.09 10.07
N VAL A 72 19.27 4.17 9.44
CA VAL A 72 20.28 4.13 8.37
C VAL A 72 21.67 3.73 8.87
N LYS A 73 21.95 3.86 10.16
CA LYS A 73 23.25 3.54 10.75
C LYS A 73 23.30 2.12 11.30
N SER A 74 22.30 1.74 12.07
CA SER A 74 22.26 0.43 12.74
C SER A 74 21.54 -0.65 11.94
N GLY A 75 20.62 -0.28 11.05
CA GLY A 75 19.72 -1.23 10.37
C GLY A 75 18.61 -1.76 11.28
N GLU A 76 18.45 -1.23 12.49
CA GLU A 76 17.36 -1.61 13.38
C GLU A 76 16.01 -1.11 12.86
N THR A 77 14.95 -1.90 13.07
CA THR A 77 13.59 -1.49 12.72
C THR A 77 13.13 -0.36 13.65
N ARG A 78 12.81 0.80 13.09
CA ARG A 78 12.24 1.94 13.82
C ARG A 78 10.74 1.80 13.98
N TRP A 79 10.06 1.41 12.90
CA TRP A 79 8.62 1.22 12.89
C TRP A 79 8.18 0.22 11.81
N THR A 80 7.00 -0.33 12.00
CA THR A 80 6.31 -1.18 11.03
C THR A 80 4.87 -0.69 10.87
N PHE A 81 4.46 -0.45 9.64
CA PHE A 81 3.07 -0.19 9.28
C PHE A 81 2.48 -1.46 8.67
N HIS A 82 1.45 -2.01 9.30
CA HIS A 82 0.74 -3.19 8.82
C HIS A 82 -0.24 -2.79 7.72
N THR A 83 0.15 -3.02 6.48
CA THR A 83 -0.67 -2.72 5.28
C THR A 83 -1.93 -3.58 5.20
N ILE A 84 -1.95 -4.72 5.86
CA ILE A 84 -3.12 -5.50 6.25
C ILE A 84 -3.20 -5.41 7.76
N PRO A 85 -4.19 -4.70 8.32
CA PRO A 85 -4.28 -4.48 9.76
C PRO A 85 -4.40 -5.78 10.54
N GLN A 86 -3.77 -5.83 11.71
CA GLN A 86 -3.67 -7.02 12.54
C GLN A 86 -4.54 -6.89 13.81
N GLY A 87 -5.22 -7.95 14.19
CA GLY A 87 -5.96 -8.00 15.46
C GLY A 87 -7.02 -6.90 15.61
N ASP A 88 -6.82 -5.98 16.51
CA ASP A 88 -7.70 -4.85 16.81
C ASP A 88 -7.28 -3.51 16.18
N GLU A 89 -6.30 -3.54 15.26
CA GLU A 89 -5.88 -2.36 14.51
C GLU A 89 -7.01 -1.82 13.63
N PHE A 90 -7.01 -0.49 13.45
CA PHE A 90 -7.96 0.19 12.58
C PHE A 90 -7.97 -0.39 11.16
N GLY A 91 -9.15 -0.73 10.66
CA GLY A 91 -9.35 -1.31 9.33
C GLY A 91 -9.35 -2.84 9.31
N ASN A 92 -9.01 -3.52 10.41
CA ASN A 92 -9.05 -4.98 10.48
C ASN A 92 -10.47 -5.53 10.26
N GLU A 93 -11.49 -4.80 10.71
CA GLU A 93 -12.91 -5.14 10.51
C GLU A 93 -13.32 -5.22 9.04
N THR A 94 -12.53 -4.66 8.13
CA THR A 94 -12.75 -4.72 6.68
C THR A 94 -12.31 -6.04 6.04
N TRP A 95 -11.72 -6.93 6.83
CA TRP A 95 -11.21 -8.25 6.43
C TRP A 95 -12.08 -9.35 7.03
N GLY A 96 -13.17 -9.69 6.35
CA GLY A 96 -14.13 -10.68 6.85
C GLY A 96 -13.54 -12.08 7.01
N GLY A 97 -14.10 -12.84 7.97
CA GLY A 97 -13.72 -14.23 8.21
C GLY A 97 -12.26 -14.44 8.65
N ASP A 98 -11.67 -13.47 9.36
CA ASP A 98 -10.25 -13.50 9.76
C ASP A 98 -9.27 -13.63 8.59
N SER A 99 -9.69 -13.26 7.38
CA SER A 99 -8.87 -13.40 6.16
C SER A 99 -7.54 -12.65 6.22
N TRP A 100 -7.43 -11.62 7.05
CA TRP A 100 -6.18 -10.91 7.32
C TRP A 100 -5.05 -11.81 7.81
N ARG A 101 -5.37 -12.96 8.45
CA ARG A 101 -4.37 -13.92 8.96
C ARG A 101 -3.62 -14.65 7.86
N GLU A 102 -4.25 -14.83 6.71
CA GLU A 102 -3.75 -15.63 5.61
C GLU A 102 -3.40 -14.78 4.40
N THR A 103 -4.20 -13.74 4.14
CA THR A 103 -3.99 -12.84 3.01
C THR A 103 -2.70 -12.04 3.19
N GLY A 104 -2.00 -11.85 2.10
CA GLY A 104 -0.79 -11.05 2.05
C GLY A 104 -0.73 -10.16 0.81
N LYS A 105 0.47 -9.92 0.31
CA LYS A 105 0.78 -8.89 -0.67
C LYS A 105 0.57 -7.50 -0.03
N VAL A 106 -0.29 -6.68 -0.46
CA VAL A 106 -0.53 -5.28 -0.03
C VAL A 106 0.76 -4.58 0.41
N GLY A 107 1.51 -4.10 -0.54
CA GLY A 107 2.79 -3.40 -0.34
C GLY A 107 2.97 -2.32 -1.38
N VAL A 108 4.19 -1.88 -1.57
CA VAL A 108 4.56 -0.93 -2.62
C VAL A 108 5.52 -1.59 -3.59
N TRP A 109 5.15 -1.72 -4.85
CA TRP A 109 6.04 -2.22 -5.91
C TRP A 109 6.55 -1.11 -6.83
N THR A 110 5.94 0.06 -6.76
CA THR A 110 6.34 1.29 -7.45
C THR A 110 7.12 2.23 -6.52
N MET A 111 7.32 3.46 -6.92
CA MET A 111 8.03 4.45 -6.11
C MET A 111 7.10 5.14 -5.11
N MET A 112 7.65 5.48 -3.97
CA MET A 112 7.03 6.30 -2.94
C MET A 112 7.40 7.77 -3.13
N SER A 113 6.70 8.69 -2.46
CA SER A 113 7.05 10.11 -2.42
C SER A 113 7.13 10.61 -0.98
N ILE A 114 8.04 11.57 -0.72
CA ILE A 114 8.22 12.20 0.59
C ILE A 114 7.94 13.69 0.48
N ASP A 115 7.22 14.23 1.46
CA ASP A 115 7.16 15.67 1.73
C ASP A 115 8.09 16.01 2.89
N PRO A 116 9.25 16.61 2.64
CA PRO A 116 10.20 16.96 3.71
C PRO A 116 9.74 18.08 4.63
N GLU A 117 8.77 18.90 4.20
CA GLU A 117 8.21 19.96 5.04
C GLU A 117 7.23 19.44 6.07
N LEU A 118 6.40 18.45 5.66
CA LEU A 118 5.44 17.82 6.55
C LEU A 118 6.03 16.63 7.31
N GLY A 119 7.16 16.09 6.84
CA GLY A 119 7.71 14.84 7.38
C GLY A 119 6.86 13.62 7.02
N TYR A 120 6.16 13.64 5.90
CA TYR A 120 5.26 12.57 5.49
C TYR A 120 5.81 11.77 4.31
N ILE A 121 5.47 10.47 4.30
CA ILE A 121 5.67 9.58 3.16
C ILE A 121 4.31 9.12 2.63
N TYR A 122 4.17 9.11 1.29
CA TYR A 122 2.96 8.67 0.61
C TYR A 122 3.20 7.33 -0.06
N LEU A 123 2.39 6.35 0.31
CA LEU A 123 2.50 4.94 -0.09
C LEU A 123 1.37 4.58 -1.07
N PRO A 124 1.67 4.32 -2.35
CA PRO A 124 0.70 3.80 -3.32
C PRO A 124 0.63 2.28 -3.18
N LEU A 125 -0.30 1.79 -2.36
CA LEU A 125 -0.42 0.37 -2.04
C LEU A 125 -1.10 -0.42 -3.17
N ASN A 126 -0.65 -1.67 -3.33
CA ASN A 126 -1.16 -2.57 -4.36
C ASN A 126 -2.34 -3.45 -3.87
N THR A 127 -2.88 -4.23 -4.80
CA THR A 127 -3.94 -5.22 -4.57
C THR A 127 -3.51 -6.29 -3.57
N ALA A 128 -4.46 -6.80 -2.79
CA ALA A 128 -4.27 -7.97 -1.95
C ALA A 128 -4.24 -9.27 -2.79
N ALA A 129 -3.50 -10.27 -2.35
CA ALA A 129 -3.50 -11.58 -2.99
C ALA A 129 -4.78 -12.38 -2.69
N PRO A 130 -5.25 -13.20 -3.63
CA PRO A 130 -4.96 -13.25 -5.07
C PRO A 130 -5.49 -12.02 -5.83
N ASP A 131 -4.80 -11.63 -6.90
CA ASP A 131 -5.06 -10.37 -7.61
C ASP A 131 -6.42 -10.35 -8.35
N TYR A 132 -6.89 -11.51 -8.79
CA TYR A 132 -8.07 -11.66 -9.65
C TYR A 132 -9.18 -12.49 -9.00
N TYR A 133 -9.11 -12.72 -7.69
CA TYR A 133 -10.14 -13.46 -6.95
C TYR A 133 -10.25 -12.98 -5.51
N GLY A 134 -11.42 -12.50 -5.12
CA GLY A 134 -11.69 -11.93 -3.80
C GLY A 134 -12.40 -12.85 -2.81
N GLY A 135 -12.87 -14.03 -3.22
CA GLY A 135 -13.67 -14.92 -2.38
C GLY A 135 -12.97 -15.43 -1.11
N HIS A 136 -11.63 -15.35 -1.05
CA HIS A 136 -10.86 -15.70 0.15
C HIS A 136 -10.73 -14.55 1.17
N ARG A 137 -11.09 -13.33 0.80
CA ARG A 137 -10.91 -12.12 1.60
C ARG A 137 -12.15 -11.21 1.59
N PRO A 138 -13.31 -11.68 2.09
CA PRO A 138 -14.53 -10.87 2.09
C PRO A 138 -14.33 -9.51 2.77
N GLY A 139 -15.08 -8.49 2.35
CA GLY A 139 -15.00 -7.12 2.87
C GLY A 139 -14.29 -6.17 1.92
N SER A 140 -14.13 -4.90 2.30
CA SER A 140 -13.50 -3.87 1.46
C SER A 140 -11.97 -3.96 1.41
N ASN A 141 -11.35 -4.70 2.33
CA ASN A 141 -9.91 -5.02 2.39
C ASN A 141 -8.98 -3.80 2.53
N LEU A 142 -9.21 -2.95 3.52
CA LEU A 142 -8.32 -1.82 3.82
C LEU A 142 -6.96 -2.36 4.35
N PHE A 143 -5.81 -1.92 3.90
CA PHE A 143 -5.44 -0.80 3.03
C PHE A 143 -5.06 -1.23 1.59
N ALA A 144 -5.56 -2.35 1.09
CA ALA A 144 -5.32 -2.68 -0.31
C ALA A 144 -5.79 -1.54 -1.22
N GLU A 145 -5.04 -1.30 -2.29
CA GLU A 145 -5.32 -0.30 -3.32
C GLU A 145 -5.64 1.09 -2.76
N SER A 146 -4.88 1.48 -1.73
CA SER A 146 -5.02 2.75 -1.03
C SER A 146 -3.80 3.64 -1.21
N LEU A 147 -4.03 4.95 -1.29
CA LEU A 147 -3.00 5.94 -1.03
C LEU A 147 -2.96 6.20 0.49
N VAL A 148 -1.81 5.95 1.11
CA VAL A 148 -1.63 6.10 2.56
C VAL A 148 -0.52 7.10 2.83
N ALA A 149 -0.78 8.07 3.69
CA ALA A 149 0.24 8.97 4.23
C ALA A 149 0.62 8.54 5.64
N LEU A 150 1.93 8.33 5.85
CA LEU A 150 2.49 8.05 7.17
C LEU A 150 3.40 9.19 7.60
N ASP A 151 3.47 9.43 8.89
CA ASP A 151 4.56 10.17 9.51
C ASP A 151 5.86 9.36 9.37
N LEU A 152 6.90 9.98 8.86
CA LEU A 152 8.17 9.33 8.55
C LEU A 152 8.96 8.90 9.78
N GLU A 153 8.81 9.60 10.89
CA GLU A 153 9.55 9.34 12.11
C GLU A 153 8.94 8.18 12.90
N SER A 154 7.61 8.19 13.03
CA SER A 154 6.85 7.23 13.85
C SER A 154 6.29 6.04 13.06
N GLY A 155 6.09 6.19 11.76
CA GLY A 155 5.35 5.22 10.94
C GLY A 155 3.84 5.23 11.19
N GLU A 156 3.33 6.18 11.99
CA GLU A 156 1.91 6.31 12.26
C GLU A 156 1.16 6.84 11.03
N ARG A 157 -0.04 6.27 10.81
CA ARG A 157 -0.90 6.70 9.72
C ARG A 157 -1.50 8.09 10.01
N VAL A 158 -1.18 9.05 9.16
CA VAL A 158 -1.77 10.40 9.21
C VAL A 158 -3.15 10.41 8.55
N TRP A 159 -3.21 9.93 7.30
CA TRP A 159 -4.47 9.76 6.56
C TRP A 159 -4.34 8.66 5.51
N HIS A 160 -5.45 8.27 4.92
CA HIS A 160 -5.50 7.36 3.79
C HIS A 160 -6.75 7.60 2.95
N PHE A 161 -6.71 7.12 1.72
CA PHE A 161 -7.88 7.01 0.86
C PHE A 161 -7.82 5.70 0.09
N GLN A 162 -8.86 4.86 0.22
CA GLN A 162 -8.96 3.62 -0.54
C GLN A 162 -9.52 3.92 -1.93
N ILE A 163 -8.70 3.70 -2.95
CA ILE A 163 -9.00 4.01 -4.36
C ILE A 163 -9.88 2.93 -5.00
N VAL A 164 -9.72 1.68 -4.55
CA VAL A 164 -10.54 0.55 -4.99
C VAL A 164 -10.96 -0.27 -3.77
N HIS A 165 -12.25 -0.45 -3.59
CA HIS A 165 -12.81 -1.35 -2.59
C HIS A 165 -12.83 -2.77 -3.12
N HIS A 166 -12.30 -3.74 -2.35
CA HIS A 166 -12.33 -5.16 -2.70
C HIS A 166 -11.83 -5.42 -4.13
N GLY A 167 -10.60 -5.00 -4.44
CA GLY A 167 -10.04 -5.09 -5.78
C GLY A 167 -10.03 -6.51 -6.35
N LEU A 168 -10.47 -6.67 -7.60
CA LEU A 168 -10.59 -7.96 -8.31
C LEU A 168 -9.91 -7.93 -9.68
N TRP A 169 -9.32 -6.79 -10.06
CA TRP A 169 -8.84 -6.53 -11.41
C TRP A 169 -7.38 -6.10 -11.45
N ASP A 170 -6.63 -6.38 -10.36
CA ASP A 170 -5.23 -5.97 -10.24
C ASP A 170 -5.04 -4.45 -10.47
N TYR A 171 -5.94 -3.65 -9.90
CA TYR A 171 -5.89 -2.19 -10.00
C TYR A 171 -4.89 -1.57 -9.00
N ASP A 172 -3.72 -2.20 -8.87
CA ASP A 172 -2.58 -1.64 -8.15
C ASP A 172 -2.40 -0.16 -8.47
N ILE A 173 -1.99 0.63 -7.51
CA ILE A 173 -1.60 2.01 -7.76
C ILE A 173 -0.21 2.02 -8.42
N PRO A 174 -0.10 2.39 -9.73
CA PRO A 174 1.06 2.01 -10.55
C PRO A 174 2.20 3.03 -10.56
N ALA A 175 2.05 4.17 -9.90
CA ALA A 175 2.98 5.28 -10.04
C ALA A 175 3.22 5.99 -8.71
N ALA A 176 4.37 6.66 -8.59
CA ALA A 176 4.66 7.52 -7.46
C ALA A 176 3.59 8.62 -7.31
N PRO A 177 3.13 8.89 -6.08
CA PRO A 177 2.30 10.06 -5.81
C PRO A 177 3.01 11.35 -6.19
N ASN A 178 2.39 12.22 -7.01
CA ASN A 178 2.99 13.47 -7.43
C ASN A 178 2.65 14.59 -6.44
N LEU A 179 3.66 15.21 -5.84
CA LEU A 179 3.49 16.35 -4.96
C LEU A 179 3.46 17.65 -5.79
N LEU A 180 2.42 18.44 -5.59
CA LEU A 180 2.12 19.62 -6.41
C LEU A 180 1.72 20.79 -5.51
N ASP A 181 2.07 22.01 -5.95
CA ASP A 181 1.48 23.24 -5.42
C ASP A 181 0.55 23.81 -6.49
N ILE A 182 -0.74 23.82 -6.22
CA ILE A 182 -1.78 24.21 -7.18
C ILE A 182 -2.64 25.35 -6.64
N ILE A 183 -3.33 26.04 -7.55
CA ILE A 183 -4.31 27.06 -7.17
C ILE A 183 -5.69 26.59 -7.67
N VAL A 184 -6.63 26.42 -6.75
CA VAL A 184 -8.01 26.05 -7.07
C VAL A 184 -8.95 27.10 -6.50
N ASP A 185 -9.76 27.72 -7.35
CA ASP A 185 -10.69 28.81 -7.00
C ASP A 185 -9.99 29.94 -6.21
N GLY A 186 -8.78 30.31 -6.64
CA GLY A 186 -7.96 31.36 -6.03
C GLY A 186 -7.26 30.97 -4.72
N ARG A 187 -7.40 29.73 -4.25
CA ARG A 187 -6.77 29.23 -3.02
C ARG A 187 -5.55 28.37 -3.34
N PRO A 188 -4.37 28.64 -2.75
CA PRO A 188 -3.22 27.75 -2.88
C PRO A 188 -3.47 26.47 -2.08
N ILE A 189 -3.15 25.32 -2.67
CA ILE A 189 -3.27 24.00 -2.07
C ILE A 189 -1.96 23.25 -2.28
N LYS A 190 -1.40 22.73 -1.21
CA LYS A 190 -0.34 21.72 -1.28
C LYS A 190 -0.99 20.39 -1.54
N ALA A 191 -0.92 19.91 -2.78
CA ALA A 191 -1.65 18.73 -3.22
C ALA A 191 -0.75 17.52 -3.41
N VAL A 192 -1.34 16.34 -3.34
CA VAL A 192 -0.81 15.09 -3.86
C VAL A 192 -1.78 14.54 -4.90
N ALA A 193 -1.26 14.24 -6.10
CA ALA A 193 -2.03 13.65 -7.19
C ALA A 193 -1.59 12.20 -7.43
N GLN A 194 -2.56 11.29 -7.47
CA GLN A 194 -2.34 9.88 -7.70
C GLN A 194 -3.07 9.41 -8.97
N ILE A 195 -2.31 9.00 -9.96
CA ILE A 195 -2.85 8.34 -11.16
C ILE A 195 -3.10 6.85 -10.91
N THR A 196 -4.07 6.30 -11.60
CA THR A 196 -4.54 4.92 -11.40
C THR A 196 -4.64 4.14 -12.71
N LYS A 197 -4.69 2.81 -12.61
CA LYS A 197 -4.89 1.92 -13.77
C LYS A 197 -6.29 2.07 -14.41
N GLN A 198 -7.25 2.64 -13.68
CA GLN A 198 -8.59 2.94 -14.22
C GLN A 198 -8.64 4.20 -15.11
N GLY A 199 -7.50 4.88 -15.33
CA GLY A 199 -7.46 6.13 -16.08
C GLY A 199 -7.91 7.35 -15.27
N PHE A 200 -7.96 7.26 -13.95
CA PHE A 200 -8.32 8.37 -13.06
C PHE A 200 -7.09 9.03 -12.45
N THR A 201 -7.27 10.30 -12.06
CA THR A 201 -6.35 11.01 -11.18
C THR A 201 -7.11 11.47 -9.94
N PHE A 202 -6.74 10.94 -8.79
CA PHE A 202 -7.24 11.41 -7.50
C PHE A 202 -6.32 12.51 -6.98
N VAL A 203 -6.88 13.60 -6.46
CA VAL A 203 -6.10 14.74 -5.96
C VAL A 203 -6.58 15.10 -4.57
N PHE A 204 -5.65 15.14 -3.62
CA PHE A 204 -5.90 15.43 -2.21
C PHE A 204 -5.05 16.58 -1.73
N ASP A 205 -5.52 17.31 -0.72
CA ASP A 205 -4.64 18.09 0.13
C ASP A 205 -3.66 17.14 0.81
N ARG A 206 -2.36 17.33 0.59
CA ARG A 206 -1.35 16.36 1.00
C ARG A 206 -1.10 16.31 2.51
N ALA A 207 -1.52 17.34 3.25
CA ALA A 207 -1.41 17.37 4.70
C ALA A 207 -2.59 16.65 5.39
N THR A 208 -3.80 16.77 4.84
CA THR A 208 -5.02 16.32 5.49
C THR A 208 -5.68 15.11 4.85
N GLY A 209 -5.38 14.82 3.59
CA GLY A 209 -6.07 13.79 2.80
C GLY A 209 -7.45 14.20 2.30
N GLU A 210 -7.86 15.44 2.53
CA GLU A 210 -9.14 15.94 2.02
C GLU A 210 -9.11 16.02 0.49
N PRO A 211 -10.11 15.48 -0.23
CA PRO A 211 -10.16 15.58 -1.68
C PRO A 211 -10.24 17.03 -2.15
N VAL A 212 -9.40 17.42 -3.12
CA VAL A 212 -9.42 18.76 -3.73
C VAL A 212 -10.70 18.99 -4.52
N TRP A 213 -11.20 17.96 -5.18
CA TRP A 213 -12.50 17.94 -5.85
C TRP A 213 -13.33 16.79 -5.34
N PRO A 214 -14.68 16.86 -5.37
CA PRO A 214 -15.53 15.79 -4.88
C PRO A 214 -15.18 14.43 -5.51
N ILE A 215 -15.18 13.41 -4.68
CA ILE A 215 -15.12 12.00 -5.09
C ILE A 215 -16.47 11.39 -4.77
N GLU A 216 -17.09 10.76 -5.75
CA GLU A 216 -18.44 10.19 -5.63
C GLU A 216 -18.37 8.67 -5.51
N GLU A 217 -18.97 8.12 -4.46
CA GLU A 217 -19.24 6.68 -4.39
C GLU A 217 -20.35 6.32 -5.37
N ARG A 218 -20.02 5.58 -6.42
CA ARG A 218 -20.98 5.16 -7.46
C ARG A 218 -21.17 3.66 -7.42
N ARG A 219 -22.41 3.24 -7.67
CA ARG A 219 -22.72 1.81 -7.83
C ARG A 219 -22.02 1.24 -9.04
N VAL A 220 -21.50 0.03 -8.88
CA VAL A 220 -20.88 -0.77 -9.94
C VAL A 220 -21.58 -2.12 -10.08
N PRO A 221 -21.45 -2.82 -11.21
CA PRO A 221 -21.97 -4.18 -11.35
C PRO A 221 -21.43 -5.12 -10.27
N THR A 222 -22.29 -5.94 -9.71
CA THR A 222 -21.95 -6.96 -8.70
C THR A 222 -22.29 -8.37 -9.15
N ASP A 223 -22.80 -8.52 -10.36
CA ASP A 223 -23.08 -9.83 -10.93
C ASP A 223 -21.76 -10.55 -11.23
N THR A 224 -21.64 -11.76 -10.70
CA THR A 224 -20.47 -12.62 -10.93
C THR A 224 -20.93 -14.07 -11.07
N ASP A 225 -20.27 -14.82 -11.92
CA ASP A 225 -20.41 -16.28 -12.09
C ASP A 225 -19.26 -17.03 -11.42
N ILE A 226 -18.38 -16.31 -10.70
CA ILE A 226 -17.25 -16.88 -9.98
C ILE A 226 -17.71 -17.30 -8.58
N ASP A 227 -17.63 -18.58 -8.31
CA ASP A 227 -18.08 -19.15 -7.04
C ASP A 227 -17.31 -18.58 -5.84
N GLY A 228 -18.05 -18.14 -4.82
CA GLY A 228 -17.52 -17.58 -3.58
C GLY A 228 -17.11 -16.11 -3.66
N GLU A 229 -17.14 -15.47 -4.84
CA GLU A 229 -16.81 -14.06 -4.99
C GLU A 229 -18.00 -13.14 -4.71
N VAL A 230 -17.76 -12.06 -3.97
CA VAL A 230 -18.76 -11.05 -3.62
C VAL A 230 -18.20 -9.66 -3.93
N PRO A 231 -18.40 -9.13 -5.16
CA PRO A 231 -17.90 -7.82 -5.54
C PRO A 231 -18.45 -6.71 -4.66
N TRP A 232 -17.61 -5.69 -4.37
CA TRP A 232 -18.04 -4.55 -3.58
C TRP A 232 -19.04 -3.68 -4.38
N PRO A 233 -20.16 -3.23 -3.77
CA PRO A 233 -21.27 -2.66 -4.53
C PRO A 233 -21.03 -1.23 -5.04
N THR A 234 -20.03 -0.53 -4.52
CA THR A 234 -19.69 0.84 -4.91
C THR A 234 -18.19 1.00 -5.09
N GLN A 235 -17.80 1.98 -5.90
CA GLN A 235 -16.42 2.38 -6.07
C GLN A 235 -16.31 3.91 -6.10
N PRO A 236 -15.16 4.49 -5.67
CA PRO A 236 -14.94 5.92 -5.71
C PRO A 236 -14.59 6.42 -7.11
N PHE A 237 -15.27 7.49 -7.54
CA PHE A 237 -15.03 8.14 -8.83
C PHE A 237 -14.68 9.62 -8.61
N PRO A 238 -13.48 10.08 -8.96
CA PRO A 238 -13.14 11.49 -8.87
C PRO A 238 -13.90 12.29 -9.93
N THR A 239 -14.42 13.47 -9.56
CA THR A 239 -15.13 14.34 -10.50
C THR A 239 -14.19 15.20 -11.34
N LYS A 240 -12.97 15.42 -10.88
CA LYS A 240 -11.88 16.15 -11.55
C LYS A 240 -10.52 15.60 -11.12
N PRO A 241 -9.48 15.74 -11.99
CA PRO A 241 -9.59 16.09 -13.42
C PRO A 241 -10.39 15.05 -14.22
N ALA A 242 -10.66 15.33 -15.48
CA ALA A 242 -11.30 14.34 -16.35
C ALA A 242 -10.44 13.07 -16.45
N PRO A 243 -11.04 11.89 -16.59
CA PRO A 243 -10.31 10.66 -16.87
C PRO A 243 -9.43 10.82 -18.12
N PHE A 244 -8.32 10.12 -18.14
CA PHE A 244 -7.46 10.04 -19.34
C PHE A 244 -7.63 8.68 -20.01
N ASP A 245 -7.54 8.67 -21.35
CA ASP A 245 -7.60 7.45 -22.18
C ASP A 245 -6.21 6.81 -22.31
#